data_a837d80043e81933561992e46bd9bcf9
#
_entry.id   a837d80043e81933561992e46bd9bcf9
#
_cell.length_a   1.000
_cell.length_b   1.000
_cell.length_c   1.000
_cell.angle_alpha   90.00
_cell.angle_beta   90.00
_cell.angle_gamma   90.00
#
_symmetry.space_group_name_H-M   'P 1'
#
loop_
_entity.id
_entity.type
_entity.pdbx_description
1 polymer ?
#
loop_
_entity_poly.entity_id
_entity_poly.type
_entity_poly.pdbx_seq_one_letter_code
_entity_poly.pdbx_strand_id
1 'polypeptide(L)'
;RKAAKQSLWLGLSLWTGFTFVGFFTPILTLASGLIGPWEGFWVLFYGLATYGNAGYLREQVRKHMRPSARFQSAMFDRDTLIIGHDKARGESRGSRPRSADAKALGLGDCIDCTLCVQVCPTGIDIRDGLQSNCIGCAACIDVCDSVMDKMNYPRGLIRYSTENALAN
;
A
#
# COMPACT_ATOMS: atom_id res chain seq x y z
N ARG A 1 -12.99 13.37 -12.86
CA ARG A 1 -12.90 12.29 -11.87
C ARG A 1 -12.12 12.69 -10.60
N LYS A 2 -10.94 13.33 -10.71
CA LYS A 2 -10.15 13.75 -9.52
C LYS A 2 -10.88 14.82 -8.71
N ALA A 3 -11.43 15.85 -9.33
CA ALA A 3 -12.18 16.91 -8.66
C ALA A 3 -13.44 16.38 -7.94
N ALA A 4 -14.21 15.51 -8.58
CA ALA A 4 -15.39 14.88 -7.97
C ALA A 4 -15.03 14.03 -6.73
N LYS A 5 -13.91 13.34 -6.76
CA LYS A 5 -13.41 12.59 -5.60
C LYS A 5 -13.03 13.53 -4.45
N GLN A 6 -12.37 14.62 -4.77
CA GLN A 6 -11.94 15.62 -3.79
C GLN A 6 -13.13 16.33 -3.12
N SER A 7 -14.14 16.75 -3.91
CA SER A 7 -15.35 17.40 -3.37
C SER A 7 -16.16 16.43 -2.50
N LEU A 8 -16.24 15.15 -2.87
CA LEU A 8 -16.90 14.13 -2.04
C LEU A 8 -16.19 13.95 -0.69
N TRP A 9 -14.86 13.87 -0.69
CA TRP A 9 -14.07 13.76 0.53
C TRP A 9 -14.20 15.00 1.41
N LEU A 10 -14.23 16.20 0.81
CA LEU A 10 -14.42 17.45 1.54
C LEU A 10 -15.80 17.50 2.19
N GLY A 11 -16.85 17.11 1.45
CA GLY A 11 -18.21 17.03 1.99
C GLY A 11 -18.33 16.05 3.16
N LEU A 12 -17.77 14.83 3.03
CA LEU A 12 -17.75 13.85 4.10
C LEU A 12 -16.97 14.32 5.33
N SER A 13 -15.86 15.01 5.12
CA SER A 13 -15.03 15.53 6.20
C SER A 13 -15.72 16.64 6.98
N LEU A 14 -16.39 17.55 6.30
CA LEU A 14 -17.20 18.60 6.94
C LEU A 14 -18.39 17.99 7.69
N TRP A 15 -19.07 17.00 7.10
CA TRP A 15 -20.13 16.25 7.76
C TRP A 15 -19.65 15.58 9.04
N THR A 16 -18.47 14.95 9.02
CA THR A 16 -17.87 14.33 10.21
C THR A 16 -17.53 15.37 11.28
N GLY A 17 -16.97 16.53 10.90
CA GLY A 17 -16.70 17.62 11.82
C GLY A 17 -17.99 18.18 12.46
N PHE A 18 -19.02 18.38 11.65
CA PHE A 18 -20.32 18.84 12.11
C PHE A 18 -20.98 17.86 13.10
N THR A 19 -21.02 16.56 12.78
CA THR A 19 -21.55 15.52 13.67
C THR A 19 -20.77 15.42 14.97
N PHE A 20 -19.44 15.51 14.92
CA PHE A 20 -18.61 15.44 16.12
C PHE A 20 -18.87 16.61 17.08
N VAL A 21 -18.93 17.82 16.57
CA VAL A 21 -19.25 19.01 17.37
C VAL A 21 -20.70 18.95 17.90
N GLY A 22 -21.63 18.35 17.13
CA GLY A 22 -23.01 18.13 17.52
C GLY A 22 -23.22 17.21 18.74
N PHE A 23 -22.21 16.45 19.17
CA PHE A 23 -22.24 15.72 20.45
C PHE A 23 -22.09 16.65 21.66
N PHE A 24 -21.43 17.80 21.50
CA PHE A 24 -21.16 18.73 22.60
C PHE A 24 -22.09 19.94 22.58
N THR A 25 -22.62 20.28 21.41
CA THR A 25 -23.52 21.43 21.22
C THR A 25 -24.84 20.95 20.62
N PRO A 26 -26.01 21.48 21.07
CA PRO A 26 -27.30 21.05 20.51
C PRO A 26 -27.33 21.21 18.99
N ILE A 27 -27.62 20.14 18.29
CA ILE A 27 -27.54 20.09 16.81
C ILE A 27 -28.50 21.09 16.12
N LEU A 28 -29.62 21.41 16.78
CA LEU A 28 -30.56 22.41 16.27
C LEU A 28 -29.96 23.83 16.26
N THR A 29 -29.16 24.17 17.28
CA THR A 29 -28.45 25.46 17.35
C THR A 29 -27.37 25.52 16.27
N LEU A 30 -26.67 24.42 16.08
CA LEU A 30 -25.62 24.30 15.05
C LEU A 30 -26.23 24.38 13.63
N ALA A 31 -27.40 23.78 13.40
CA ALA A 31 -28.10 23.78 12.12
C ALA A 31 -28.82 25.13 11.81
N SER A 32 -29.19 25.91 12.81
CA SER A 32 -29.86 27.22 12.64
C SER A 32 -28.91 28.33 12.17
N GLY A 33 -27.63 28.05 12.01
CA GLY A 33 -26.63 29.00 11.55
C GLY A 33 -26.17 30.02 12.61
N LEU A 34 -26.65 29.93 13.85
CA LEU A 34 -26.17 30.68 15.00
C LEU A 34 -24.90 30.03 15.57
N ILE A 35 -23.96 29.75 14.68
CA ILE A 35 -22.69 29.12 15.04
C ILE A 35 -21.80 30.18 15.69
N GLY A 36 -21.45 29.98 16.96
CA GLY A 36 -20.46 30.80 17.62
C GLY A 36 -19.08 30.64 16.98
N PRO A 37 -18.19 31.62 17.10
CA PRO A 37 -16.84 31.54 16.50
C PRO A 37 -16.05 30.34 17.01
N TRP A 38 -16.32 29.87 18.20
CA TRP A 38 -15.68 28.71 18.82
C TRP A 38 -16.15 27.37 18.25
N GLU A 39 -17.43 27.22 18.04
CA GLU A 39 -18.01 26.02 17.40
C GLU A 39 -17.61 25.92 15.94
N GLY A 40 -17.61 27.04 15.20
CA GLY A 40 -17.13 27.12 13.84
C GLY A 40 -15.66 26.70 13.70
N PHE A 41 -14.82 27.14 14.64
CA PHE A 41 -13.42 26.72 14.71
C PHE A 41 -13.29 25.20 14.84
N TRP A 42 -14.04 24.56 15.74
CA TRP A 42 -13.97 23.12 15.96
C TRP A 42 -14.51 22.31 14.79
N VAL A 43 -15.61 22.75 14.14
CA VAL A 43 -16.11 22.10 12.93
C VAL A 43 -15.06 22.11 11.82
N LEU A 44 -14.42 23.24 11.58
CA LEU A 44 -13.34 23.37 10.60
C LEU A 44 -12.12 22.53 11.00
N PHE A 45 -11.71 22.57 12.25
CA PHE A 45 -10.56 21.81 12.75
C PHE A 45 -10.74 20.30 12.53
N TYR A 46 -11.86 19.73 12.99
CA TYR A 46 -12.14 18.30 12.79
C TYR A 46 -12.40 17.95 11.33
N GLY A 47 -13.03 18.82 10.59
CA GLY A 47 -13.22 18.67 9.14
C GLY A 47 -11.88 18.61 8.38
N LEU A 48 -11.00 19.56 8.63
CA LEU A 48 -9.66 19.61 8.04
C LEU A 48 -8.78 18.43 8.48
N ALA A 49 -8.83 18.07 9.76
CA ALA A 49 -8.10 16.91 10.27
C ALA A 49 -8.56 15.62 9.60
N THR A 50 -9.88 15.43 9.46
CA THR A 50 -10.45 14.26 8.77
C THR A 50 -10.06 14.26 7.29
N TYR A 51 -10.18 15.39 6.59
CA TYR A 51 -9.78 15.51 5.19
C TYR A 51 -8.28 15.24 5.01
N GLY A 52 -7.44 15.79 5.87
CA GLY A 52 -5.99 15.58 5.84
C GLY A 52 -5.63 14.10 6.05
N ASN A 53 -6.16 13.50 7.11
CA ASN A 53 -5.84 12.11 7.45
C ASN A 53 -6.43 11.09 6.46
N ALA A 54 -7.70 11.21 6.12
CA ALA A 54 -8.38 10.22 5.30
C ALA A 54 -8.24 10.49 3.78
N GLY A 55 -8.20 11.77 3.38
CA GLY A 55 -8.15 12.16 1.97
C GLY A 55 -6.75 12.25 1.41
N TYR A 56 -5.78 12.75 2.18
CA TYR A 56 -4.44 13.07 1.69
C TYR A 56 -3.32 12.25 2.32
N LEU A 57 -3.27 12.19 3.65
CA LEU A 57 -2.18 11.54 4.39
C LEU A 57 -2.43 10.06 4.69
N ARG A 58 -3.46 9.46 4.08
CA ARG A 58 -3.90 8.09 4.36
C ARG A 58 -2.75 7.07 4.38
N GLU A 59 -1.87 7.13 3.39
CA GLU A 59 -0.73 6.21 3.30
C GLU A 59 0.35 6.53 4.33
N GLN A 60 0.61 7.80 4.57
CA GLN A 60 1.62 8.24 5.54
C GLN A 60 1.20 7.87 6.97
N VAL A 61 -0.06 8.10 7.33
CA VAL A 61 -0.62 7.72 8.64
C VAL A 61 -0.55 6.21 8.83
N ARG A 62 -0.86 5.42 7.78
CA ARG A 62 -0.79 3.96 7.85
C ARG A 62 0.64 3.46 8.03
N LYS A 63 1.62 4.06 7.34
CA LYS A 63 3.02 3.64 7.40
C LYS A 63 3.72 4.04 8.70
N HIS A 64 3.44 5.23 9.20
CA HIS A 64 4.24 5.81 10.28
C HIS A 64 3.53 5.89 11.63
N MET A 65 2.21 6.09 11.65
CA MET A 65 1.46 6.30 12.89
C MET A 65 0.81 5.03 13.45
N ARG A 66 0.54 4.01 12.61
CA ARG A 66 -0.05 2.78 13.10
C ARG A 66 1.02 1.87 13.73
N PRO A 67 0.90 1.53 15.02
CA PRO A 67 1.80 0.60 15.66
C PRO A 67 1.69 -0.83 15.11
N SER A 68 0.58 -1.17 14.44
CA SER A 68 0.33 -2.49 13.86
C SER A 68 1.42 -2.99 12.90
N ALA A 69 2.01 -2.10 12.09
CA ALA A 69 3.09 -2.48 11.19
C ALA A 69 4.37 -2.89 11.94
N ARG A 70 4.64 -2.25 13.08
CA ARG A 70 5.78 -2.60 13.94
C ARG A 70 5.53 -3.90 14.71
N PHE A 71 4.32 -4.12 15.22
CA PHE A 71 3.94 -5.40 15.83
C PHE A 71 4.03 -6.55 14.82
N GLN A 72 3.56 -6.34 13.61
CA GLN A 72 3.63 -7.34 12.55
C GLN A 72 5.08 -7.74 12.25
N SER A 73 6.01 -6.79 12.16
CA SER A 73 7.42 -7.10 11.92
C SER A 73 8.07 -7.87 13.07
N ALA A 74 7.63 -7.65 14.32
CA ALA A 74 8.11 -8.38 15.48
C ALA A 74 7.53 -9.80 15.60
N MET A 75 6.41 -10.09 14.93
CA MET A 75 5.74 -11.39 14.93
C MET A 75 6.22 -12.31 13.79
N PHE A 76 6.95 -11.78 12.82
CA PHE A 76 7.51 -12.60 11.75
C PHE A 76 8.77 -13.32 12.24
N ASP A 77 8.73 -14.63 12.13
CA ASP A 77 9.88 -15.52 12.27
C ASP A 77 10.32 -15.99 10.87
N ARG A 78 11.54 -16.51 10.77
CA ARG A 78 12.11 -17.03 9.51
C ARG A 78 11.31 -18.20 8.91
N ASP A 79 10.51 -18.88 9.73
CA ASP A 79 9.61 -19.95 9.31
C ASP A 79 8.17 -19.47 9.03
N THR A 80 7.89 -18.17 9.23
CA THR A 80 6.60 -17.57 8.88
C THR A 80 6.41 -17.55 7.37
N LEU A 81 5.22 -17.93 6.91
CA LEU A 81 4.86 -17.90 5.50
C LEU A 81 4.67 -16.45 5.04
N ILE A 82 5.51 -16.00 4.15
CA ILE A 82 5.55 -14.65 3.60
C ILE A 82 5.47 -14.69 2.07
N ILE A 83 5.17 -13.55 1.44
CA ILE A 83 5.41 -13.39 0.01
C ILE A 83 6.86 -12.95 -0.17
N GLY A 84 7.63 -13.70 -0.93
CA GLY A 84 9.03 -13.42 -1.18
C GLY A 84 9.41 -13.53 -2.64
N HIS A 85 10.44 -12.78 -3.03
CA HIS A 85 11.09 -12.87 -4.33
C HIS A 85 12.29 -13.82 -4.22
N ASP A 86 12.37 -14.77 -5.12
CA ASP A 86 13.49 -15.72 -5.21
C ASP A 86 14.71 -15.00 -5.79
N LYS A 87 15.60 -14.53 -4.91
CA LYS A 87 16.80 -13.80 -5.31
C LYS A 87 17.79 -14.67 -6.07
N ALA A 88 17.91 -15.94 -5.68
CA ALA A 88 18.86 -16.85 -6.31
C ALA A 88 18.54 -17.08 -7.80
N ARG A 89 17.26 -17.10 -8.12
CA ARG A 89 16.76 -17.26 -9.48
C ARG A 89 16.58 -15.92 -10.21
N GLY A 90 16.21 -14.84 -9.51
CA GLY A 90 15.80 -13.56 -10.09
C GLY A 90 16.93 -12.56 -10.31
N GLU A 91 18.00 -12.63 -9.53
CA GLU A 91 19.17 -11.74 -9.68
C GLU A 91 20.20 -12.37 -10.65
N SER A 92 20.93 -11.60 -11.45
CA SER A 92 20.91 -10.14 -11.61
C SER A 92 19.75 -9.70 -12.51
N ARG A 93 19.05 -8.63 -12.09
CA ARG A 93 17.91 -8.07 -12.82
C ARG A 93 18.38 -7.34 -14.09
N GLY A 94 17.63 -7.46 -15.17
CA GLY A 94 17.93 -6.70 -16.40
C GLY A 94 16.82 -6.76 -17.43
N SER A 95 16.51 -5.61 -18.03
CA SER A 95 15.55 -5.51 -19.12
C SER A 95 16.10 -6.19 -20.37
N ARG A 96 15.30 -7.05 -21.01
CA ARG A 96 15.68 -7.80 -22.21
C ARG A 96 14.49 -8.18 -23.07
N PRO A 97 14.69 -8.35 -24.38
CA PRO A 97 13.67 -8.90 -25.26
C PRO A 97 13.51 -10.41 -25.02
N ARG A 98 12.32 -10.94 -25.37
CA ARG A 98 11.98 -12.37 -25.21
C ARG A 98 12.94 -13.33 -25.92
N SER A 99 13.56 -12.88 -27.01
CA SER A 99 14.50 -13.67 -27.81
C SER A 99 15.92 -13.78 -27.22
N ALA A 100 16.24 -12.98 -26.20
CA ALA A 100 17.56 -12.98 -25.58
C ALA A 100 17.70 -14.11 -24.55
N ASP A 101 18.82 -14.82 -24.62
CA ASP A 101 19.16 -15.83 -23.62
C ASP A 101 19.68 -15.15 -22.33
N ALA A 102 18.92 -15.30 -21.24
CA ALA A 102 19.25 -14.75 -19.93
C ALA A 102 20.59 -15.27 -19.41
N LYS A 103 20.87 -16.55 -19.60
CA LYS A 103 22.10 -17.18 -19.11
C LYS A 103 23.34 -16.68 -19.83
N ALA A 104 23.24 -16.45 -21.14
CA ALA A 104 24.34 -15.89 -21.93
C ALA A 104 24.69 -14.45 -21.51
N LEU A 105 23.73 -13.70 -20.98
CA LEU A 105 23.88 -12.34 -20.46
C LEU A 105 24.26 -12.28 -18.98
N GLY A 106 24.34 -13.42 -18.29
CA GLY A 106 24.57 -13.47 -16.84
C GLY A 106 23.42 -12.87 -16.01
N LEU A 107 22.21 -12.85 -16.58
CA LEU A 107 21.02 -12.29 -15.94
C LEU A 107 20.14 -13.40 -15.36
N GLY A 108 19.47 -13.09 -14.25
CA GLY A 108 18.43 -13.93 -13.65
C GLY A 108 17.10 -13.82 -14.40
N ASP A 109 16.09 -14.54 -13.93
CA ASP A 109 14.77 -14.56 -14.58
C ASP A 109 13.98 -13.23 -14.45
N CYS A 110 14.34 -12.36 -13.52
CA CYS A 110 13.70 -11.05 -13.36
C CYS A 110 14.09 -10.09 -14.50
N ILE A 111 13.10 -9.64 -15.27
CA ILE A 111 13.31 -8.71 -16.40
C ILE A 111 13.23 -7.23 -15.99
N ASP A 112 13.16 -6.95 -14.71
CA ASP A 112 13.06 -5.59 -14.14
C ASP A 112 11.89 -4.74 -14.69
N CYS A 113 10.74 -5.38 -14.93
CA CYS A 113 9.56 -4.70 -15.48
C CYS A 113 8.82 -3.81 -14.47
N THR A 114 9.15 -3.86 -13.19
CA THR A 114 8.56 -3.10 -12.07
C THR A 114 7.05 -3.27 -11.87
N LEU A 115 6.39 -4.15 -12.60
CA LEU A 115 4.94 -4.36 -12.50
C LEU A 115 4.50 -4.85 -11.11
N CYS A 116 5.32 -5.66 -10.43
CA CYS A 116 5.08 -6.09 -9.05
C CYS A 116 4.99 -4.91 -8.07
N VAL A 117 5.76 -3.85 -8.30
CA VAL A 117 5.71 -2.61 -7.51
C VAL A 117 4.48 -1.78 -7.87
N GLN A 118 4.16 -1.67 -9.16
CA GLN A 118 3.04 -0.87 -9.64
C GLN A 118 1.67 -1.42 -9.20
N VAL A 119 1.52 -2.74 -9.13
CA VAL A 119 0.28 -3.40 -8.69
C VAL A 119 0.15 -3.41 -7.18
N CYS A 120 1.24 -3.16 -6.44
CA CYS A 120 1.23 -3.23 -5.00
C CYS A 120 0.39 -2.12 -4.36
N PRO A 121 -0.69 -2.43 -3.61
CA PRO A 121 -1.54 -1.42 -2.99
C PRO A 121 -0.83 -0.63 -1.89
N THR A 122 0.27 -1.15 -1.36
CA THR A 122 1.12 -0.48 -0.36
C THR A 122 2.33 0.21 -0.95
N GLY A 123 2.58 0.02 -2.25
CA GLY A 123 3.69 0.64 -2.98
C GLY A 123 5.08 0.18 -2.54
N ILE A 124 5.18 -1.07 -2.03
CA ILE A 124 6.48 -1.66 -1.67
C ILE A 124 7.13 -2.34 -2.87
N ASP A 125 8.45 -2.42 -2.86
CA ASP A 125 9.20 -3.28 -3.78
C ASP A 125 9.49 -4.63 -3.10
N ILE A 126 8.75 -5.66 -3.50
CA ILE A 126 8.89 -7.01 -2.92
C ILE A 126 10.25 -7.65 -3.24
N ARG A 127 10.96 -7.13 -4.24
CA ARG A 127 12.28 -7.64 -4.65
C ARG A 127 13.38 -7.28 -3.64
N ASP A 128 13.17 -6.26 -2.81
CA ASP A 128 14.10 -5.85 -1.76
C ASP A 128 13.99 -6.74 -0.49
N GLY A 129 13.11 -7.74 -0.53
CA GLY A 129 12.90 -8.70 0.55
C GLY A 129 11.66 -8.40 1.39
N LEU A 130 11.58 -9.05 2.57
CA LEU A 130 10.47 -8.88 3.49
C LEU A 130 10.35 -7.44 3.98
N GLN A 131 9.15 -6.88 3.88
CA GLN A 131 8.84 -5.55 4.37
C GLN A 131 7.60 -5.59 5.26
N SER A 132 7.64 -4.89 6.39
CA SER A 132 6.55 -4.79 7.37
C SER A 132 5.24 -4.19 6.81
N ASN A 133 5.33 -3.50 5.67
CA ASN A 133 4.17 -2.92 4.99
C ASN A 133 3.47 -3.90 4.03
N CYS A 134 3.99 -5.11 3.85
CA CYS A 134 3.35 -6.14 3.02
C CYS A 134 2.06 -6.62 3.70
N ILE A 135 0.95 -6.59 2.96
CA ILE A 135 -0.36 -7.07 3.46
C ILE A 135 -0.69 -8.49 2.98
N GLY A 136 0.23 -9.17 2.32
CA GLY A 136 0.04 -10.54 1.85
C GLY A 136 -1.04 -10.73 0.78
N CYS A 137 -1.36 -9.71 -0.02
CA CYS A 137 -2.47 -9.74 -0.98
C CYS A 137 -2.21 -10.57 -2.26
N ALA A 138 -0.99 -11.04 -2.47
CA ALA A 138 -0.57 -11.85 -3.64
C ALA A 138 -0.67 -11.20 -5.03
N ALA A 139 -1.15 -9.97 -5.17
CA ALA A 139 -1.27 -9.31 -6.47
C ALA A 139 0.06 -9.24 -7.27
N CYS A 140 1.19 -9.16 -6.56
CA CYS A 140 2.52 -9.21 -7.17
C CYS A 140 2.86 -10.60 -7.74
N ILE A 141 2.33 -11.68 -7.17
CA ILE A 141 2.50 -13.06 -7.67
C ILE A 141 1.80 -13.18 -9.02
N ASP A 142 0.50 -12.84 -9.09
CA ASP A 142 -0.30 -12.97 -10.29
C ASP A 142 0.29 -12.20 -11.48
N VAL A 143 0.71 -10.95 -11.21
CA VAL A 143 1.32 -10.12 -12.23
C VAL A 143 2.68 -10.68 -12.67
N CYS A 144 3.51 -11.14 -11.73
CA CYS A 144 4.82 -11.71 -12.06
C CYS A 144 4.67 -12.99 -12.88
N ASP A 145 3.77 -13.89 -12.50
CA ASP A 145 3.50 -15.11 -13.24
C ASP A 145 3.01 -14.84 -14.67
N SER A 146 2.16 -13.83 -14.85
CA SER A 146 1.75 -13.41 -16.19
C SER A 146 2.90 -12.91 -17.07
N VAL A 147 3.92 -12.30 -16.46
CA VAL A 147 5.14 -11.87 -17.15
C VAL A 147 6.05 -13.06 -17.45
N MET A 148 6.20 -13.99 -16.49
CA MET A 148 6.97 -15.22 -16.68
C MET A 148 6.41 -16.05 -17.85
N ASP A 149 5.09 -16.20 -17.93
CA ASP A 149 4.43 -16.87 -19.06
C ASP A 149 4.73 -16.22 -20.41
N LYS A 150 4.69 -14.87 -20.45
CA LYS A 150 5.04 -14.13 -21.68
C LYS A 150 6.49 -14.31 -22.10
N MET A 151 7.39 -14.50 -21.14
CA MET A 151 8.82 -14.70 -21.37
C MET A 151 9.19 -16.18 -21.58
N ASN A 152 8.24 -17.12 -21.41
CA ASN A 152 8.46 -18.57 -21.36
C ASN A 152 9.43 -18.99 -20.24
N TYR A 153 9.36 -18.31 -19.10
CA TYR A 153 10.08 -18.69 -17.89
C TYR A 153 9.15 -19.46 -16.94
N PRO A 154 9.67 -20.34 -16.09
CA PRO A 154 8.86 -21.03 -15.12
C PRO A 154 8.28 -20.03 -14.11
N ARG A 155 7.01 -20.23 -13.73
CA ARG A 155 6.30 -19.43 -12.73
C ARG A 155 6.95 -19.52 -11.35
N GLY A 156 6.47 -18.69 -10.40
CA GLY A 156 6.86 -18.76 -9.01
C GLY A 156 8.16 -18.01 -8.68
N LEU A 157 8.54 -17.01 -9.48
CA LEU A 157 9.64 -16.10 -9.14
C LEU A 157 9.30 -15.27 -7.90
N ILE A 158 8.03 -14.86 -7.77
CA ILE A 158 7.45 -14.34 -6.55
C ILE A 158 6.45 -15.37 -6.07
N ARG A 159 6.58 -15.83 -4.82
CA ARG A 159 5.73 -16.90 -4.28
C ARG A 159 5.53 -16.77 -2.77
N TYR A 160 4.55 -17.49 -2.25
CA TYR A 160 4.48 -17.76 -0.82
C TYR A 160 5.60 -18.73 -0.43
N SER A 161 6.43 -18.32 0.52
CA SER A 161 7.53 -19.13 1.02
C SER A 161 7.96 -18.63 2.41
N THR A 162 8.81 -19.38 3.07
CA THR A 162 9.49 -18.93 4.30
C THR A 162 10.85 -18.33 3.95
N GLU A 163 11.40 -17.46 4.79
CA GLU A 163 12.74 -16.92 4.56
C GLU A 163 13.79 -18.05 4.46
N ASN A 164 13.66 -19.09 5.32
CA ASN A 164 14.54 -20.25 5.29
C ASN A 164 14.46 -21.01 3.96
N ALA A 165 13.28 -21.14 3.37
CA ALA A 165 13.10 -21.82 2.08
C ALA A 165 13.51 -20.97 0.87
N LEU A 166 13.62 -19.65 1.01
CA LEU A 166 14.14 -18.76 -0.03
C LEU A 166 15.68 -18.63 0.04
N ALA A 167 16.29 -18.94 1.21
CA ALA A 167 17.72 -18.87 1.43
C ALA A 167 18.46 -20.15 1.02
N ASN A 168 17.77 -21.31 0.91
CA ASN A 168 18.27 -22.60 0.47
C ASN A 168 18.00 -22.84 -1.02
#